data_fd2504a9a51a6bb2261b42b5172534ea
#
_entry.id   fd2504a9a51a6bb2261b42b5172534ea
#
_cell.length_a   1.000
_cell.length_b   1.000
_cell.length_c   1.000
_cell.angle_alpha   90.00
_cell.angle_beta   90.00
_cell.angle_gamma   90.00
#
_symmetry.space_group_name_H-M   'P 1'
#
loop_
_entity.id
_entity.type
_entity.pdbx_description
1 polymer ?
#
loop_
_entity_poly.entity_id
_entity_poly.type
_entity_poly.pdbx_seq_one_letter_code
_entity_poly.pdbx_strand_id
1 'polypeptide(L)'
;MPELPPAGRERDRWYAAAFHGGPAPAAPDPDGPGLDPEIRWLAAVYLGGQGRYGPAAALLLLPGGRPADSRAASARASHLRQLCRHAEAEPLDRLALRTAGADQEARADALIGLVADAVGRADLSLARRRLTRATAEIGAAAVWRAEVRLDWVRTEVALLGDRPAAAVAAAAAALDRARCADAPRHAAKSLLMLGAATDVRYGASSAVPILRAAAAKADGFGLLPLVWPSRLLLARLLHPGDKSAASHDRRAAASAICAIRWGLPAEETATLLARPEIRPLGGCTTVSAQVPPQGHPYGLQSLRRSLEHGGD
;
A
#
# COMPACT_ATOMS: atom_id res chain seq x y z
N MET A 1 12.56 -33.59 -19.80
CA MET A 1 12.51 -32.29 -19.11
C MET A 1 11.28 -31.54 -19.60
N PRO A 2 10.38 -31.01 -18.76
CA PRO A 2 9.27 -30.19 -19.24
C PRO A 2 9.89 -28.96 -19.93
N GLU A 3 9.42 -28.67 -21.16
CA GLU A 3 9.78 -27.45 -21.87
C GLU A 3 9.36 -26.23 -21.03
N LEU A 4 10.29 -25.30 -20.82
CA LEU A 4 9.98 -24.00 -20.19
C LEU A 4 8.93 -23.28 -21.07
N PRO A 5 7.87 -22.75 -20.48
CA PRO A 5 6.90 -21.98 -21.24
C PRO A 5 7.60 -20.78 -21.87
N PRO A 6 7.26 -20.37 -23.09
CA PRO A 6 7.86 -19.20 -23.72
C PRO A 6 7.68 -17.99 -22.82
N ALA A 7 8.74 -17.17 -22.67
CA ALA A 7 8.84 -16.04 -21.74
C ALA A 7 7.60 -15.11 -21.74
N GLY A 8 6.93 -14.95 -22.88
CA GLY A 8 5.68 -14.20 -22.98
C GLY A 8 4.55 -14.78 -22.12
N ARG A 9 4.35 -16.09 -22.15
CA ARG A 9 3.29 -16.75 -21.34
C ARG A 9 3.58 -16.69 -19.83
N GLU A 10 4.83 -16.74 -19.44
CA GLU A 10 5.21 -16.64 -18.03
C GLU A 10 4.99 -15.22 -17.52
N ARG A 11 5.36 -14.20 -18.26
CA ARG A 11 5.10 -12.79 -17.95
C ARG A 11 3.61 -12.51 -17.80
N ASP A 12 2.75 -13.01 -18.71
CA ASP A 12 1.32 -12.82 -18.65
C ASP A 12 0.72 -13.47 -17.39
N ARG A 13 1.21 -14.63 -16.98
CA ARG A 13 0.79 -15.29 -15.73
C ARG A 13 1.21 -14.47 -14.50
N TRP A 14 2.42 -13.92 -14.47
CA TRP A 14 2.87 -13.05 -13.40
C TRP A 14 2.07 -11.73 -13.38
N TYR A 15 1.74 -11.18 -14.54
CA TYR A 15 0.89 -9.98 -14.65
C TYR A 15 -0.51 -10.26 -14.08
N ALA A 16 -1.12 -11.38 -14.45
CA ALA A 16 -2.40 -11.81 -13.91
C ALA A 16 -2.34 -12.01 -12.38
N ALA A 17 -1.30 -12.64 -11.86
CA ALA A 17 -1.11 -12.83 -10.42
C ALA A 17 -0.93 -11.50 -9.68
N ALA A 18 -0.13 -10.58 -10.22
CA ALA A 18 0.17 -9.30 -9.58
C ALA A 18 -1.05 -8.35 -9.54
N PHE A 19 -1.91 -8.39 -10.56
CA PHE A 19 -2.93 -7.37 -10.75
C PHE A 19 -4.37 -7.90 -10.84
N HIS A 20 -4.59 -9.10 -11.38
CA HIS A 20 -5.93 -9.64 -11.66
C HIS A 20 -6.32 -10.84 -10.78
N GLY A 21 -5.52 -11.13 -9.74
CA GLY A 21 -5.85 -12.22 -8.79
C GLY A 21 -5.69 -13.63 -9.34
N GLY A 22 -4.99 -13.79 -10.45
CA GLY A 22 -4.66 -15.09 -11.01
C GLY A 22 -3.67 -15.87 -10.11
N PRO A 23 -3.55 -17.19 -10.31
CA PRO A 23 -2.59 -18.00 -9.58
C PRO A 23 -1.15 -17.61 -9.94
N ALA A 24 -0.32 -17.43 -8.91
CA ALA A 24 1.09 -17.12 -9.13
C ALA A 24 1.86 -18.33 -9.68
N PRO A 25 2.77 -18.11 -10.63
CA PRO A 25 3.76 -19.11 -10.98
C PRO A 25 4.68 -19.46 -9.79
N ALA A 26 5.54 -20.48 -9.95
CA ALA A 26 6.61 -20.73 -8.99
C ALA A 26 7.50 -19.49 -8.85
N ALA A 27 7.87 -19.14 -7.61
CA ALA A 27 8.71 -17.96 -7.37
C ALA A 27 10.01 -18.07 -8.15
N PRO A 28 10.41 -17.05 -8.91
CA PRO A 28 11.65 -17.09 -9.66
C PRO A 28 12.85 -17.04 -8.70
N ASP A 29 13.92 -17.70 -9.09
CA ASP A 29 15.20 -17.59 -8.40
C ASP A 29 15.79 -16.18 -8.63
N PRO A 30 16.00 -15.37 -7.59
CA PRO A 30 16.54 -14.03 -7.73
C PRO A 30 17.97 -14.02 -8.32
N ASP A 31 18.73 -15.09 -8.12
CA ASP A 31 20.09 -15.27 -8.61
C ASP A 31 20.14 -16.08 -9.93
N GLY A 32 18.98 -16.49 -10.43
CA GLY A 32 18.87 -17.26 -11.66
C GLY A 32 19.38 -16.50 -12.89
N PRO A 33 20.23 -17.14 -13.71
CA PRO A 33 20.76 -16.51 -14.91
C PRO A 33 19.65 -16.21 -15.91
N GLY A 34 19.63 -14.97 -16.45
CA GLY A 34 18.70 -14.59 -17.51
C GLY A 34 17.25 -14.33 -17.07
N LEU A 35 17.01 -14.18 -15.78
CA LEU A 35 15.67 -13.80 -15.29
C LEU A 35 15.23 -12.45 -15.90
N ASP A 36 14.11 -12.49 -16.64
CA ASP A 36 13.51 -11.32 -17.27
C ASP A 36 13.23 -10.22 -16.24
N PRO A 37 13.71 -8.97 -16.45
CA PRO A 37 13.49 -7.87 -15.51
C PRO A 37 12.00 -7.58 -15.22
N GLU A 38 11.12 -7.76 -16.19
CA GLU A 38 9.68 -7.55 -16.00
C GLU A 38 9.05 -8.66 -15.15
N ILE A 39 9.43 -9.93 -15.37
CA ILE A 39 9.01 -11.05 -14.51
C ILE A 39 9.51 -10.82 -13.08
N ARG A 40 10.76 -10.40 -12.91
CA ARG A 40 11.37 -10.05 -11.62
C ARG A 40 10.52 -9.00 -10.87
N TRP A 41 10.17 -7.92 -11.56
CA TRP A 41 9.36 -6.85 -11.02
C TRP A 41 7.93 -7.31 -10.69
N LEU A 42 7.25 -8.02 -11.59
CA LEU A 42 5.89 -8.52 -11.38
C LEU A 42 5.81 -9.49 -10.20
N ALA A 43 6.78 -10.40 -10.08
CA ALA A 43 6.88 -11.31 -8.95
C ALA A 43 7.08 -10.55 -7.63
N ALA A 44 7.94 -9.52 -7.62
CA ALA A 44 8.14 -8.68 -6.45
C ALA A 44 6.89 -7.86 -6.08
N VAL A 45 6.13 -7.36 -7.06
CA VAL A 45 4.85 -6.68 -6.84
C VAL A 45 3.81 -7.63 -6.23
N TYR A 46 3.74 -8.88 -6.72
CA TYR A 46 2.87 -9.91 -6.16
C TYR A 46 3.24 -10.23 -4.70
N LEU A 47 4.52 -10.54 -4.45
CA LEU A 47 5.02 -10.85 -3.10
C LEU A 47 4.80 -9.70 -2.12
N GLY A 48 5.09 -8.46 -2.55
CA GLY A 48 4.82 -7.26 -1.76
C GLY A 48 3.34 -7.07 -1.44
N GLY A 49 2.45 -7.44 -2.38
CA GLY A 49 1.00 -7.46 -2.15
C GLY A 49 0.57 -8.42 -1.04
N GLN A 50 1.33 -9.48 -0.84
CA GLN A 50 1.12 -10.46 0.24
C GLN A 50 1.90 -10.13 1.53
N GLY A 51 2.66 -9.03 1.57
CA GLY A 51 3.49 -8.67 2.72
C GLY A 51 4.81 -9.43 2.83
N ARG A 52 5.20 -10.16 1.79
CA ARG A 52 6.46 -10.93 1.71
C ARG A 52 7.60 -10.06 1.21
N TYR A 53 7.94 -9.03 1.99
CA TYR A 53 8.87 -7.96 1.55
C TYR A 53 10.32 -8.41 1.43
N GLY A 54 10.79 -9.37 2.23
CA GLY A 54 12.14 -9.92 2.12
C GLY A 54 12.40 -10.59 0.76
N PRO A 55 11.62 -11.62 0.40
CA PRO A 55 11.70 -12.22 -0.93
C PRO A 55 11.46 -11.22 -2.08
N ALA A 56 10.54 -10.27 -1.91
CA ALA A 56 10.32 -9.21 -2.88
C ALA A 56 11.55 -8.32 -3.06
N ALA A 57 12.24 -7.97 -1.98
CA ALA A 57 13.47 -7.17 -2.03
C ALA A 57 14.61 -7.91 -2.74
N ALA A 58 14.76 -9.22 -2.52
CA ALA A 58 15.74 -10.03 -3.21
C ALA A 58 15.58 -9.99 -4.75
N LEU A 59 14.33 -9.91 -5.23
CA LEU A 59 14.04 -9.75 -6.65
C LEU A 59 14.30 -8.33 -7.19
N LEU A 60 14.16 -7.30 -6.36
CA LEU A 60 14.27 -5.91 -6.79
C LEU A 60 15.69 -5.35 -6.72
N LEU A 61 16.56 -5.94 -5.90
CA LEU A 61 17.87 -5.38 -5.59
C LEU A 61 18.97 -6.21 -6.27
N LEU A 62 19.95 -5.52 -6.84
CA LEU A 62 21.22 -6.08 -7.31
C LEU A 62 22.17 -6.30 -6.11
N PRO A 63 23.26 -7.07 -6.29
CA PRO A 63 24.33 -7.13 -5.31
C PRO A 63 24.78 -5.73 -4.87
N GLY A 64 24.94 -5.52 -3.56
CA GLY A 64 25.20 -4.20 -2.98
C GLY A 64 23.95 -3.37 -2.65
N GLY A 65 22.74 -3.94 -2.79
CA GLY A 65 21.47 -3.34 -2.33
C GLY A 65 20.92 -2.23 -3.22
N ARG A 66 21.46 -2.04 -4.45
CA ARG A 66 20.92 -1.08 -5.41
C ARG A 66 19.70 -1.65 -6.14
N PRO A 67 18.61 -0.85 -6.35
CA PRO A 67 17.52 -1.25 -7.24
C PRO A 67 18.03 -1.54 -8.66
N ALA A 68 17.47 -2.58 -9.29
CA ALA A 68 17.86 -2.99 -10.63
C ALA A 68 17.53 -1.91 -11.69
N ASP A 69 16.38 -1.26 -11.55
CA ASP A 69 15.89 -0.23 -12.48
C ASP A 69 14.89 0.72 -11.78
N SER A 70 14.25 1.60 -12.57
CA SER A 70 13.25 2.54 -12.09
C SER A 70 12.03 1.86 -11.45
N ARG A 71 11.51 0.79 -12.08
CA ARG A 71 10.34 0.04 -11.57
C ARG A 71 10.69 -0.67 -10.27
N ALA A 72 11.88 -1.23 -10.16
CA ALA A 72 12.39 -1.86 -8.94
C ALA A 72 12.54 -0.84 -7.81
N ALA A 73 13.05 0.36 -8.09
CA ALA A 73 13.18 1.44 -7.12
C ALA A 73 11.81 1.87 -6.57
N SER A 74 10.82 2.13 -7.44
CA SER A 74 9.45 2.49 -7.04
C SER A 74 8.75 1.37 -6.27
N ALA A 75 8.94 0.11 -6.66
CA ALA A 75 8.36 -1.04 -5.95
C ALA A 75 8.96 -1.16 -4.55
N ARG A 76 10.29 -1.04 -4.39
CA ARG A 76 10.94 -1.03 -3.07
C ARG A 76 10.49 0.15 -2.21
N ALA A 77 10.37 1.35 -2.78
CA ALA A 77 9.81 2.51 -2.08
C ALA A 77 8.38 2.24 -1.58
N SER A 78 7.54 1.60 -2.43
CA SER A 78 6.18 1.19 -2.03
C SER A 78 6.18 0.22 -0.86
N HIS A 79 7.11 -0.74 -0.80
CA HIS A 79 7.25 -1.66 0.33
C HIS A 79 7.66 -0.92 1.61
N LEU A 80 8.61 0.01 1.53
CA LEU A 80 9.00 0.85 2.67
C LEU A 80 7.83 1.69 3.20
N ARG A 81 7.02 2.29 2.32
CA ARG A 81 5.80 3.02 2.74
C ARG A 81 4.82 2.13 3.49
N GLN A 82 4.61 0.89 3.05
CA GLN A 82 3.74 -0.07 3.74
C GLN A 82 4.29 -0.46 5.12
N LEU A 83 5.59 -0.32 5.33
CA LEU A 83 6.28 -0.44 6.63
C LEU A 83 6.40 0.90 7.37
N CYS A 84 5.72 1.95 6.90
CA CYS A 84 5.73 3.30 7.47
C CYS A 84 7.10 4.02 7.42
N ARG A 85 8.00 3.60 6.53
CA ARG A 85 9.36 4.16 6.35
C ARG A 85 9.38 5.18 5.21
N HIS A 86 8.52 6.22 5.29
CA HIS A 86 8.35 7.21 4.21
C HIS A 86 9.61 8.02 3.93
N ALA A 87 10.41 8.35 4.96
CA ALA A 87 11.66 9.08 4.78
C ALA A 87 12.68 8.30 3.94
N GLU A 88 12.66 6.98 4.04
CA GLU A 88 13.55 6.09 3.29
C GLU A 88 12.99 5.72 1.90
N ALA A 89 11.67 5.78 1.74
CA ALA A 89 11.02 5.56 0.45
C ALA A 89 11.31 6.72 -0.53
N GLU A 90 11.34 7.96 -0.06
CA GLU A 90 11.51 9.14 -0.92
C GLU A 90 12.80 9.16 -1.76
N PRO A 91 13.99 8.83 -1.23
CA PRO A 91 15.20 8.72 -2.06
C PRO A 91 15.07 7.71 -3.20
N LEU A 92 14.37 6.60 -2.97
CA LEU A 92 14.13 5.58 -4.00
C LEU A 92 13.16 6.06 -5.07
N ASP A 93 12.07 6.74 -4.72
CA ASP A 93 11.17 7.33 -5.72
C ASP A 93 11.83 8.47 -6.49
N ARG A 94 12.72 9.23 -5.87
CA ARG A 94 13.56 10.21 -6.60
C ARG A 94 14.52 9.53 -7.57
N LEU A 95 15.11 8.41 -7.17
CA LEU A 95 15.95 7.60 -8.06
C LEU A 95 15.12 7.06 -9.23
N ALA A 96 13.97 6.47 -8.93
CA ALA A 96 13.04 5.95 -9.94
C ALA A 96 12.67 7.03 -10.96
N LEU A 97 12.33 8.23 -10.51
CA LEU A 97 11.98 9.34 -11.40
C LEU A 97 13.15 9.74 -12.32
N ARG A 98 14.39 9.74 -11.80
CA ARG A 98 15.58 10.07 -12.61
C ARG A 98 15.93 9.00 -13.63
N THR A 99 15.64 7.73 -13.32
CA THR A 99 16.02 6.58 -14.14
C THR A 99 14.89 6.03 -15.02
N ALA A 100 13.69 6.61 -14.93
CA ALA A 100 12.53 6.17 -15.72
C ALA A 100 12.71 6.33 -17.24
N GLY A 101 13.56 7.29 -17.68
CA GLY A 101 13.77 7.52 -19.11
C GLY A 101 12.46 7.81 -19.84
N ALA A 102 12.20 7.07 -20.91
CA ALA A 102 10.98 7.16 -21.71
C ALA A 102 9.82 6.28 -21.17
N ASP A 103 10.04 5.46 -20.14
CA ASP A 103 9.00 4.62 -19.54
C ASP A 103 8.01 5.50 -18.74
N GLN A 104 6.89 5.82 -19.37
CA GLN A 104 5.85 6.68 -18.79
C GLN A 104 5.18 6.04 -17.57
N GLU A 105 5.04 4.71 -17.53
CA GLU A 105 4.47 4.02 -16.36
C GLU A 105 5.42 4.08 -15.16
N ALA A 106 6.70 3.81 -15.38
CA ALA A 106 7.71 3.92 -14.31
C ALA A 106 7.80 5.36 -13.80
N ARG A 107 7.71 6.34 -14.70
CA ARG A 107 7.67 7.76 -14.33
C ARG A 107 6.43 8.12 -13.52
N ALA A 108 5.24 7.63 -13.91
CA ALA A 108 4.00 7.82 -13.17
C ALA A 108 4.08 7.20 -11.78
N ASP A 109 4.60 5.98 -11.66
CA ASP A 109 4.79 5.30 -10.38
C ASP A 109 5.67 6.10 -9.43
N ALA A 110 6.77 6.65 -9.92
CA ALA A 110 7.68 7.47 -9.13
C ALA A 110 7.05 8.80 -8.68
N LEU A 111 6.34 9.49 -9.58
CA LEU A 111 5.65 10.74 -9.24
C LEU A 111 4.57 10.53 -8.18
N ILE A 112 3.76 9.48 -8.32
CA ILE A 112 2.74 9.11 -7.33
C ILE A 112 3.39 8.74 -6.00
N GLY A 113 4.49 7.98 -6.03
CA GLY A 113 5.26 7.62 -4.84
C GLY A 113 5.73 8.84 -4.07
N LEU A 114 6.28 9.84 -4.75
CA LEU A 114 6.71 11.10 -4.14
C LEU A 114 5.56 11.88 -3.48
N VAL A 115 4.33 11.82 -4.02
CA VAL A 115 3.15 12.39 -3.35
C VAL A 115 2.87 11.64 -2.05
N ALA A 116 2.81 10.31 -2.13
CA ALA A 116 2.54 9.46 -0.97
C ALA A 116 3.58 9.63 0.15
N ASP A 117 4.86 9.85 -0.20
CA ASP A 117 5.91 10.12 0.78
C ASP A 117 5.69 11.45 1.52
N ALA A 118 5.25 12.49 0.80
CA ALA A 118 4.92 13.77 1.43
C ALA A 118 3.70 13.66 2.34
N VAL A 119 2.67 12.89 1.93
CA VAL A 119 1.50 12.59 2.77
C VAL A 119 1.93 11.84 4.03
N GLY A 120 2.73 10.78 3.89
CA GLY A 120 3.19 9.99 5.04
C GLY A 120 4.02 10.77 6.06
N ARG A 121 4.63 11.88 5.64
CA ARG A 121 5.33 12.83 6.53
C ARG A 121 4.43 13.98 7.00
N ALA A 122 3.14 13.95 6.69
CA ALA A 122 2.17 14.99 7.00
C ALA A 122 2.53 16.39 6.42
N ASP A 123 3.35 16.46 5.36
CA ASP A 123 3.67 17.70 4.65
C ASP A 123 2.64 18.00 3.56
N LEU A 124 1.51 18.60 3.95
CA LEU A 124 0.41 18.93 3.05
C LEU A 124 0.85 19.88 1.91
N SER A 125 1.71 20.83 2.21
CA SER A 125 2.18 21.81 1.22
C SER A 125 2.97 21.11 0.10
N LEU A 126 3.92 20.27 0.48
CA LEU A 126 4.70 19.48 -0.45
C LEU A 126 3.83 18.46 -1.21
N ALA A 127 2.92 17.78 -0.50
CA ALA A 127 2.00 16.81 -1.10
C ALA A 127 1.13 17.45 -2.18
N ARG A 128 0.59 18.65 -1.96
CA ARG A 128 -0.19 19.40 -2.96
C ARG A 128 0.65 19.78 -4.18
N ARG A 129 1.85 20.32 -4.00
CA ARG A 129 2.74 20.65 -5.13
C ARG A 129 3.10 19.42 -5.96
N ARG A 130 3.44 18.32 -5.30
CA ARG A 130 3.76 17.06 -5.97
C ARG A 130 2.55 16.47 -6.68
N LEU A 131 1.36 16.55 -6.09
CA LEU A 131 0.11 16.09 -6.71
C LEU A 131 -0.23 16.89 -7.97
N THR A 132 -0.09 18.22 -7.95
CA THR A 132 -0.28 19.07 -9.13
C THR A 132 0.67 18.63 -10.25
N ARG A 133 1.95 18.43 -9.93
CA ARG A 133 2.94 17.94 -10.89
C ARG A 133 2.57 16.54 -11.44
N ALA A 134 2.27 15.58 -10.56
CA ALA A 134 1.90 14.22 -10.96
C ALA A 134 0.66 14.23 -11.87
N THR A 135 -0.35 15.02 -11.53
CA THR A 135 -1.57 15.16 -12.35
C THR A 135 -1.26 15.70 -13.75
N ALA A 136 -0.38 16.70 -13.85
CA ALA A 136 -0.01 17.30 -15.15
C ALA A 136 0.84 16.34 -16.01
N GLU A 137 1.80 15.61 -15.39
CA GLU A 137 2.72 14.76 -16.13
C GLU A 137 2.15 13.38 -16.48
N ILE A 138 1.22 12.83 -15.69
CA ILE A 138 0.59 11.53 -15.97
C ILE A 138 -0.42 11.64 -17.13
N GLY A 139 -1.15 12.76 -17.25
CA GLY A 139 -1.97 13.09 -18.42
C GLY A 139 -3.07 12.07 -18.77
N ALA A 140 -3.71 12.30 -19.96
CA ALA A 140 -4.83 11.48 -20.45
C ALA A 140 -4.40 10.13 -21.09
N ALA A 141 -3.11 9.89 -21.29
CA ALA A 141 -2.56 8.64 -21.84
C ALA A 141 -2.21 7.62 -20.76
N ALA A 142 -2.63 7.87 -19.53
CA ALA A 142 -2.30 7.00 -18.40
C ALA A 142 -3.00 5.64 -18.52
N VAL A 143 -2.23 4.57 -18.27
CA VAL A 143 -2.81 3.24 -18.07
C VAL A 143 -3.64 3.22 -16.79
N TRP A 144 -4.67 2.38 -16.76
CA TRP A 144 -5.62 2.26 -15.66
C TRP A 144 -4.95 2.21 -14.27
N ARG A 145 -3.80 1.55 -14.17
CA ARG A 145 -3.07 1.38 -12.90
C ARG A 145 -2.53 2.71 -12.35
N ALA A 146 -2.00 3.55 -13.21
CA ALA A 146 -1.53 4.88 -12.83
C ALA A 146 -2.69 5.79 -12.39
N GLU A 147 -3.83 5.73 -13.10
CA GLU A 147 -5.03 6.50 -12.75
C GLU A 147 -5.59 6.11 -11.38
N VAL A 148 -5.75 4.81 -11.10
CA VAL A 148 -6.21 4.31 -9.79
C VAL A 148 -5.28 4.79 -8.68
N ARG A 149 -3.97 4.70 -8.88
CA ARG A 149 -2.97 5.10 -7.88
C ARG A 149 -2.93 6.62 -7.69
N LEU A 150 -3.15 7.39 -8.75
CA LEU A 150 -3.27 8.84 -8.67
C LEU A 150 -4.50 9.25 -7.84
N ASP A 151 -5.63 8.56 -8.01
CA ASP A 151 -6.82 8.80 -7.21
C ASP A 151 -6.64 8.41 -5.74
N TRP A 152 -5.81 7.38 -5.42
CA TRP A 152 -5.44 7.11 -4.03
C TRP A 152 -4.71 8.28 -3.39
N VAL A 153 -3.68 8.83 -4.03
CA VAL A 153 -2.94 9.96 -3.45
C VAL A 153 -3.78 11.24 -3.44
N ARG A 154 -4.72 11.42 -4.37
CA ARG A 154 -5.74 12.50 -4.30
C ARG A 154 -6.59 12.35 -3.04
N THR A 155 -7.03 11.13 -2.73
CA THR A 155 -7.77 10.82 -1.51
C THR A 155 -6.96 11.16 -0.27
N GLU A 156 -5.71 10.69 -0.21
CA GLU A 156 -4.80 10.92 0.93
C GLU A 156 -4.52 12.42 1.13
N VAL A 157 -4.23 13.16 0.07
CA VAL A 157 -4.01 14.63 0.12
C VAL A 157 -5.28 15.38 0.53
N ALA A 158 -6.45 14.91 0.08
CA ALA A 158 -7.73 15.51 0.47
C ALA A 158 -8.03 15.28 1.94
N LEU A 159 -7.80 14.06 2.47
CA LEU A 159 -7.94 13.75 3.90
C LEU A 159 -6.96 14.58 4.75
N LEU A 160 -5.68 14.61 4.35
CA LEU A 160 -4.68 15.40 5.06
C LEU A 160 -5.01 16.90 5.09
N GLY A 161 -5.71 17.39 4.05
CA GLY A 161 -6.12 18.79 3.88
C GLY A 161 -7.52 19.10 4.40
N ASP A 162 -8.13 18.20 5.19
CA ASP A 162 -9.49 18.33 5.73
C ASP A 162 -10.56 18.63 4.65
N ARG A 163 -10.52 17.87 3.55
CA ARG A 163 -11.49 17.96 2.44
C ARG A 163 -12.18 16.61 2.21
N PRO A 164 -13.01 16.13 3.16
CA PRO A 164 -13.56 14.78 3.14
C PRO A 164 -14.47 14.50 1.93
N ALA A 165 -15.21 15.49 1.44
CA ALA A 165 -16.03 15.32 0.24
C ALA A 165 -15.17 15.00 -1.01
N ALA A 166 -14.05 15.73 -1.19
CA ALA A 166 -13.11 15.46 -2.27
C ALA A 166 -12.41 14.09 -2.10
N ALA A 167 -12.14 13.70 -0.86
CA ALA A 167 -11.55 12.38 -0.56
C ALA A 167 -12.51 11.24 -0.95
N VAL A 168 -13.79 11.34 -0.60
CA VAL A 168 -14.81 10.35 -0.99
C VAL A 168 -14.91 10.25 -2.51
N ALA A 169 -14.98 11.39 -3.21
CA ALA A 169 -15.08 11.40 -4.68
C ALA A 169 -13.86 10.72 -5.35
N ALA A 170 -12.64 11.04 -4.90
CA ALA A 170 -11.43 10.44 -5.44
C ALA A 170 -11.34 8.93 -5.14
N ALA A 171 -11.68 8.50 -3.91
CA ALA A 171 -11.66 7.09 -3.54
C ALA A 171 -12.74 6.27 -4.31
N ALA A 172 -13.90 6.85 -4.56
CA ALA A 172 -14.94 6.21 -5.37
C ALA A 172 -14.46 6.04 -6.82
N ALA A 173 -13.87 7.08 -7.43
CA ALA A 173 -13.30 7.00 -8.77
C ALA A 173 -12.21 5.92 -8.86
N ALA A 174 -11.32 5.83 -7.85
CA ALA A 174 -10.32 4.77 -7.79
C ALA A 174 -10.95 3.37 -7.76
N LEU A 175 -12.04 3.20 -6.98
CA LEU A 175 -12.74 1.92 -6.90
C LEU A 175 -13.40 1.52 -8.22
N ASP A 176 -14.05 2.47 -8.88
CA ASP A 176 -14.73 2.21 -10.16
C ASP A 176 -13.70 1.82 -11.23
N ARG A 177 -12.59 2.55 -11.35
CA ARG A 177 -11.50 2.19 -12.27
C ARG A 177 -10.90 0.81 -11.96
N ALA A 178 -10.68 0.51 -10.69
CA ALA A 178 -10.13 -0.78 -10.29
C ALA A 178 -11.08 -1.95 -10.59
N ARG A 179 -12.40 -1.74 -10.51
CA ARG A 179 -13.42 -2.70 -10.90
C ARG A 179 -13.49 -2.89 -12.41
N CYS A 180 -13.49 -1.79 -13.17
CA CYS A 180 -13.46 -1.84 -14.64
C CYS A 180 -12.24 -2.58 -15.18
N ALA A 181 -11.10 -2.48 -14.47
CA ALA A 181 -9.85 -3.16 -14.82
C ALA A 181 -9.78 -4.60 -14.29
N ASP A 182 -10.81 -5.11 -13.62
CA ASP A 182 -10.80 -6.41 -12.92
C ASP A 182 -9.55 -6.61 -12.05
N ALA A 183 -9.22 -5.61 -11.24
CA ALA A 183 -8.01 -5.55 -10.43
C ALA A 183 -8.32 -5.68 -8.93
N PRO A 184 -8.47 -6.91 -8.38
CA PRO A 184 -8.97 -7.14 -7.02
C PRO A 184 -8.12 -6.52 -5.92
N ARG A 185 -6.79 -6.49 -6.06
CA ARG A 185 -5.89 -5.82 -5.12
C ARG A 185 -6.13 -4.31 -5.09
N HIS A 186 -6.27 -3.70 -6.27
CA HIS A 186 -6.55 -2.27 -6.38
C HIS A 186 -7.95 -1.94 -5.84
N ALA A 187 -8.94 -2.79 -6.13
CA ALA A 187 -10.29 -2.65 -5.58
C ALA A 187 -10.31 -2.78 -4.05
N ALA A 188 -9.55 -3.72 -3.46
CA ALA A 188 -9.44 -3.85 -2.00
C ALA A 188 -8.85 -2.59 -1.36
N LYS A 189 -7.76 -2.04 -1.91
CA LYS A 189 -7.18 -0.78 -1.42
C LYS A 189 -8.13 0.40 -1.62
N SER A 190 -8.81 0.50 -2.76
CA SER A 190 -9.78 1.56 -3.02
C SER A 190 -10.97 1.52 -2.06
N LEU A 191 -11.47 0.31 -1.71
CA LEU A 191 -12.49 0.14 -0.68
C LEU A 191 -12.00 0.60 0.70
N LEU A 192 -10.77 0.28 1.09
CA LEU A 192 -10.18 0.76 2.33
C LEU A 192 -10.12 2.30 2.35
N MET A 193 -9.64 2.91 1.27
CA MET A 193 -9.57 4.36 1.13
C MET A 193 -10.96 5.01 1.17
N LEU A 194 -11.94 4.42 0.46
CA LEU A 194 -13.31 4.90 0.46
C LEU A 194 -13.95 4.78 1.85
N GLY A 195 -13.74 3.66 2.54
CA GLY A 195 -14.21 3.47 3.91
C GLY A 195 -13.65 4.52 4.87
N ALA A 196 -12.33 4.78 4.81
CA ALA A 196 -11.69 5.79 5.63
C ALA A 196 -12.21 7.22 5.32
N ALA A 197 -12.37 7.56 4.04
CA ALA A 197 -12.92 8.86 3.63
C ALA A 197 -14.39 9.01 4.02
N THR A 198 -15.18 7.93 3.93
CA THR A 198 -16.61 7.91 4.32
C THR A 198 -16.77 8.08 5.81
N ASP A 199 -15.87 7.48 6.62
CA ASP A 199 -15.90 7.68 8.08
C ASP A 199 -15.74 9.15 8.44
N VAL A 200 -14.72 9.82 7.88
CA VAL A 200 -14.48 11.26 8.12
C VAL A 200 -15.64 12.12 7.65
N ARG A 201 -16.31 11.75 6.57
CA ARG A 201 -17.37 12.57 5.96
C ARG A 201 -18.76 12.31 6.54
N TYR A 202 -19.08 11.05 6.85
CA TYR A 202 -20.44 10.60 7.16
C TYR A 202 -20.53 9.77 8.45
N GLY A 203 -19.39 9.46 9.07
CA GLY A 203 -19.31 8.71 10.31
C GLY A 203 -19.32 7.17 10.13
N ALA A 204 -19.13 6.51 11.25
CA ALA A 204 -18.87 5.07 11.35
C ALA A 204 -19.99 4.20 10.74
N SER A 205 -21.26 4.56 10.92
CA SER A 205 -22.39 3.78 10.40
C SER A 205 -22.34 3.61 8.87
N SER A 206 -21.90 4.64 8.15
CA SER A 206 -21.74 4.63 6.71
C SER A 206 -20.44 3.92 6.27
N ALA A 207 -19.38 4.01 7.07
CA ALA A 207 -18.06 3.48 6.76
C ALA A 207 -17.93 1.98 6.99
N VAL A 208 -18.53 1.43 8.06
CA VAL A 208 -18.39 0.03 8.48
C VAL A 208 -18.74 -0.98 7.36
N PRO A 209 -19.84 -0.85 6.60
CA PRO A 209 -20.13 -1.78 5.50
C PRO A 209 -19.02 -1.78 4.43
N ILE A 210 -18.49 -0.61 4.09
CA ILE A 210 -17.43 -0.46 3.06
C ILE A 210 -16.13 -1.11 3.56
N LEU A 211 -15.76 -0.88 4.82
CA LEU A 211 -14.56 -1.45 5.41
C LEU A 211 -14.65 -2.97 5.59
N ARG A 212 -15.86 -3.51 5.87
CA ARG A 212 -16.09 -4.96 5.86
C ARG A 212 -15.84 -5.55 4.48
N ALA A 213 -16.31 -4.90 3.42
CA ALA A 213 -16.05 -5.32 2.05
C ALA A 213 -14.54 -5.23 1.71
N ALA A 214 -13.84 -4.18 2.18
CA ALA A 214 -12.39 -4.05 2.02
C ALA A 214 -11.64 -5.20 2.70
N ALA A 215 -11.97 -5.48 3.97
CA ALA A 215 -11.35 -6.55 4.74
C ALA A 215 -11.60 -7.93 4.12
N ALA A 216 -12.85 -8.25 3.77
CA ALA A 216 -13.21 -9.51 3.14
C ALA A 216 -12.47 -9.73 1.80
N LYS A 217 -12.37 -8.67 0.97
CA LYS A 217 -11.62 -8.76 -0.28
C LYS A 217 -10.11 -8.91 -0.03
N ALA A 218 -9.55 -8.20 0.94
CA ALA A 218 -8.14 -8.32 1.29
C ALA A 218 -7.81 -9.73 1.84
N ASP A 219 -8.66 -10.28 2.71
CA ASP A 219 -8.52 -11.64 3.22
C ASP A 219 -8.60 -12.68 2.10
N GLY A 220 -9.60 -12.58 1.21
CA GLY A 220 -9.82 -13.54 0.12
C GLY A 220 -8.66 -13.62 -0.88
N PHE A 221 -7.85 -12.58 -1.01
CA PHE A 221 -6.67 -12.54 -1.87
C PHE A 221 -5.33 -12.60 -1.09
N GLY A 222 -5.34 -12.82 0.22
CA GLY A 222 -4.14 -12.90 1.04
C GLY A 222 -3.33 -11.61 1.09
N LEU A 223 -3.97 -10.45 0.97
CA LEU A 223 -3.33 -9.14 0.89
C LEU A 223 -3.04 -8.59 2.29
N LEU A 224 -2.13 -9.22 3.02
CA LEU A 224 -1.83 -8.89 4.42
C LEU A 224 -1.60 -7.38 4.67
N PRO A 225 -0.92 -6.62 3.78
CA PRO A 225 -0.77 -5.17 3.94
C PRO A 225 -2.07 -4.37 3.89
N LEU A 226 -3.16 -4.96 3.39
CA LEU A 226 -4.49 -4.35 3.37
C LEU A 226 -5.41 -4.96 4.44
N VAL A 227 -5.16 -6.20 4.87
CA VAL A 227 -5.92 -6.86 5.94
C VAL A 227 -5.78 -6.08 7.24
N TRP A 228 -4.55 -5.86 7.72
CA TRP A 228 -4.34 -5.25 9.03
C TRP A 228 -4.94 -3.83 9.16
N PRO A 229 -4.79 -2.90 8.20
CA PRO A 229 -5.37 -1.56 8.35
C PRO A 229 -6.91 -1.58 8.23
N SER A 230 -7.47 -2.43 7.35
CA SER A 230 -8.92 -2.58 7.22
C SER A 230 -9.55 -3.10 8.51
N ARG A 231 -8.97 -4.16 9.08
CA ARG A 231 -9.42 -4.78 10.34
C ARG A 231 -9.23 -3.85 11.53
N LEU A 232 -8.10 -3.14 11.60
CA LEU A 232 -7.85 -2.20 12.68
C LEU A 232 -8.82 -1.03 12.66
N LEU A 233 -9.12 -0.48 11.46
CA LEU A 233 -10.08 0.60 11.33
C LEU A 233 -11.49 0.12 11.69
N LEU A 234 -11.91 -1.06 11.24
CA LEU A 234 -13.17 -1.68 11.67
C LEU A 234 -13.26 -1.79 13.18
N ALA A 235 -12.23 -2.32 13.83
CA ALA A 235 -12.22 -2.49 15.29
C ALA A 235 -12.34 -1.16 16.07
N ARG A 236 -11.95 -0.04 15.46
CA ARG A 236 -12.11 1.30 16.06
C ARG A 236 -13.51 1.85 15.88
N LEU A 237 -14.16 1.54 14.75
CA LEU A 237 -15.46 2.10 14.38
C LEU A 237 -16.65 1.28 14.90
N LEU A 238 -16.42 0.03 15.31
CA LEU A 238 -17.48 -0.78 15.89
C LEU A 238 -17.94 -0.22 17.23
N HIS A 239 -19.26 -0.22 17.42
CA HIS A 239 -19.87 0.31 18.62
C HIS A 239 -19.31 -0.34 19.90
N PRO A 240 -19.17 0.38 21.03
CA PRO A 240 -18.70 -0.18 22.31
C PRO A 240 -19.44 -1.42 22.79
N GLY A 241 -20.70 -1.62 22.36
CA GLY A 241 -21.51 -2.81 22.64
C GLY A 241 -21.06 -4.07 21.86
N ASP A 242 -20.35 -3.90 20.73
CA ASP A 242 -19.88 -5.03 19.88
C ASP A 242 -18.42 -5.40 20.17
N LYS A 243 -18.12 -5.62 21.45
CA LYS A 243 -16.76 -5.93 21.93
C LYS A 243 -16.19 -7.21 21.31
N SER A 244 -17.04 -8.17 20.97
CA SER A 244 -16.62 -9.45 20.38
C SER A 244 -16.10 -9.24 18.95
N ALA A 245 -16.85 -8.53 18.11
CA ALA A 245 -16.45 -8.22 16.75
C ALA A 245 -15.20 -7.33 16.71
N ALA A 246 -15.14 -6.28 17.55
CA ALA A 246 -13.95 -5.43 17.67
C ALA A 246 -12.70 -6.22 18.10
N SER A 247 -12.86 -7.19 19.01
CA SER A 247 -11.76 -8.07 19.44
C SER A 247 -11.34 -9.05 18.34
N HIS A 248 -12.30 -9.56 17.56
CA HIS A 248 -12.01 -10.39 16.39
C HIS A 248 -11.16 -9.62 15.38
N ASP A 249 -11.58 -8.42 15.00
CA ASP A 249 -10.86 -7.62 14.02
C ASP A 249 -9.47 -7.19 14.50
N ARG A 250 -9.30 -6.87 15.81
CA ARG A 250 -7.97 -6.62 16.37
C ARG A 250 -7.06 -7.85 16.29
N ARG A 251 -7.56 -9.04 16.60
CA ARG A 251 -6.77 -10.27 16.47
C ARG A 251 -6.39 -10.57 15.03
N ALA A 252 -7.30 -10.39 14.08
CA ALA A 252 -7.02 -10.57 12.66
C ALA A 252 -5.95 -9.58 12.17
N ALA A 253 -6.02 -8.31 12.58
CA ALA A 253 -4.99 -7.32 12.29
C ALA A 253 -3.62 -7.72 12.89
N ALA A 254 -3.60 -8.17 14.14
CA ALA A 254 -2.38 -8.64 14.80
C ALA A 254 -1.77 -9.84 14.08
N SER A 255 -2.57 -10.82 13.69
CA SER A 255 -2.12 -11.99 12.92
C SER A 255 -1.50 -11.60 11.59
N ALA A 256 -2.10 -10.65 10.85
CA ALA A 256 -1.55 -10.15 9.60
C ALA A 256 -0.18 -9.46 9.80
N ILE A 257 -0.03 -8.62 10.84
CA ILE A 257 1.25 -8.00 11.19
C ILE A 257 2.29 -9.06 11.56
N CYS A 258 1.90 -10.07 12.34
CA CYS A 258 2.80 -11.17 12.71
C CYS A 258 3.28 -11.94 11.47
N ALA A 259 2.41 -12.19 10.50
CA ALA A 259 2.79 -12.86 9.26
C ALA A 259 3.74 -12.00 8.41
N ILE A 260 3.49 -10.69 8.30
CA ILE A 260 4.36 -9.75 7.57
C ILE A 260 5.78 -9.74 8.15
N ARG A 261 5.92 -9.69 9.47
CA ARG A 261 7.23 -9.56 10.13
C ARG A 261 8.18 -10.74 9.89
N TRP A 262 7.65 -11.95 9.67
CA TRP A 262 8.47 -13.16 9.48
C TRP A 262 9.41 -13.09 8.28
N GLY A 263 9.10 -12.26 7.30
CA GLY A 263 9.93 -12.05 6.11
C GLY A 263 10.77 -10.76 6.15
N LEU A 264 10.83 -10.07 7.30
CA LEU A 264 11.53 -8.78 7.44
C LEU A 264 12.86 -8.93 8.19
N PRO A 265 13.88 -8.12 7.85
CA PRO A 265 15.03 -7.90 8.71
C PRO A 265 14.63 -7.41 10.11
N ALA A 266 15.45 -7.68 11.12
CA ALA A 266 15.17 -7.33 12.51
C ALA A 266 14.89 -5.83 12.70
N GLU A 267 15.64 -4.96 12.03
CA GLU A 267 15.47 -3.51 12.08
C GLU A 267 14.12 -3.06 11.49
N GLU A 268 13.74 -3.60 10.33
CA GLU A 268 12.44 -3.30 9.70
C GLU A 268 11.28 -3.81 10.57
N THR A 269 11.44 -4.97 11.19
CA THR A 269 10.49 -5.52 12.15
C THR A 269 10.33 -4.61 13.38
N ALA A 270 11.42 -4.17 13.98
CA ALA A 270 11.39 -3.26 15.12
C ALA A 270 10.69 -1.94 14.79
N THR A 271 11.00 -1.36 13.64
CA THR A 271 10.36 -0.13 13.16
C THR A 271 8.85 -0.31 12.97
N LEU A 272 8.42 -1.42 12.36
CA LEU A 272 7.00 -1.72 12.16
C LEU A 272 6.26 -1.86 13.49
N LEU A 273 6.80 -2.63 14.43
CA LEU A 273 6.17 -2.90 15.73
C LEU A 273 6.15 -1.68 16.68
N ALA A 274 7.07 -0.73 16.49
CA ALA A 274 7.11 0.50 17.27
C ALA A 274 5.99 1.50 16.90
N ARG A 275 5.25 1.25 15.82
CA ARG A 275 4.22 2.19 15.36
C ARG A 275 3.08 2.30 16.37
N PRO A 276 2.61 3.53 16.69
CA PRO A 276 1.53 3.74 17.65
C PRO A 276 0.25 2.98 17.34
N GLU A 277 -0.04 2.76 16.05
CA GLU A 277 -1.22 2.03 15.59
C GLU A 277 -1.11 0.52 15.77
N ILE A 278 0.10 0.00 15.67
CA ILE A 278 0.40 -1.44 15.72
C ILE A 278 0.71 -1.88 17.15
N ARG A 279 1.38 -1.04 17.92
CA ARG A 279 1.78 -1.29 19.30
C ARG A 279 0.64 -1.81 20.21
N PRO A 280 -0.61 -1.26 20.14
CA PRO A 280 -1.72 -1.75 20.97
C PRO A 280 -2.24 -3.14 20.55
N LEU A 281 -1.84 -3.67 19.42
CA LEU A 281 -2.29 -5.00 18.96
C LEU A 281 -1.65 -6.14 19.76
N GLY A 282 -0.61 -5.86 20.58
CA GLY A 282 -0.14 -6.65 21.72
C GLY A 282 0.30 -8.10 21.51
N GLY A 283 0.08 -8.68 20.34
CA GLY A 283 0.23 -10.10 20.09
C GLY A 283 1.61 -10.59 19.63
N CYS A 284 2.55 -9.68 19.41
CA CYS A 284 3.89 -10.00 18.88
C CYS A 284 5.03 -9.47 19.75
N THR A 285 4.79 -9.20 21.03
CA THR A 285 5.77 -8.59 21.91
C THR A 285 6.78 -9.59 22.44
N THR A 286 7.89 -9.71 21.73
CA THR A 286 9.19 -9.99 22.34
C THR A 286 10.29 -9.29 21.54
N VAL A 287 10.30 -7.96 21.51
CA VAL A 287 11.53 -7.15 21.36
C VAL A 287 11.25 -5.72 21.85
N SER A 288 11.91 -5.34 22.92
CA SER A 288 11.98 -3.96 23.42
C SER A 288 12.98 -3.19 22.59
N ALA A 289 12.53 -2.14 21.88
CA ALA A 289 13.42 -1.07 21.40
C ALA A 289 12.64 0.24 21.29
N GLN A 290 13.14 1.26 21.96
CA GLN A 290 12.59 2.62 21.91
C GLN A 290 13.03 3.31 20.62
N VAL A 291 12.08 3.74 19.78
CA VAL A 291 12.30 4.61 18.62
C VAL A 291 11.20 5.69 18.61
N PRO A 292 11.54 6.97 18.36
CA PRO A 292 10.58 8.07 18.38
C PRO A 292 9.58 8.03 17.20
N PRO A 293 8.36 8.60 17.36
CA PRO A 293 7.28 8.48 16.38
C PRO A 293 7.50 9.38 15.16
N GLN A 294 7.44 8.81 13.98
CA GLN A 294 7.35 9.54 12.70
C GLN A 294 6.17 9.04 11.87
N GLY A 295 5.35 9.99 11.40
CA GLY A 295 4.30 9.97 10.38
C GLY A 295 3.45 8.72 10.08
N HIS A 296 2.20 8.93 9.75
CA HIS A 296 1.13 7.92 9.52
C HIS A 296 1.12 7.33 8.10
N PRO A 297 0.86 6.02 7.89
CA PRO A 297 0.87 5.40 6.56
C PRO A 297 -0.34 5.73 5.66
N TYR A 298 -1.40 6.33 6.19
CA TYR A 298 -2.65 6.58 5.44
C TYR A 298 -3.33 7.92 5.77
N GLY A 299 -2.60 8.95 6.19
CA GLY A 299 -3.24 10.24 6.51
C GLY A 299 -4.19 10.21 7.73
N LEU A 300 -4.17 9.14 8.53
CA LEU A 300 -5.06 8.94 9.68
C LEU A 300 -4.84 9.93 10.84
N GLN A 301 -3.90 10.87 10.72
CA GLN A 301 -3.73 11.94 11.72
C GLN A 301 -4.88 12.95 11.71
N SER A 302 -5.58 13.14 10.57
CA SER A 302 -6.77 13.95 10.51
C SER A 302 -7.94 13.33 11.30
N LEU A 303 -8.01 11.99 11.32
CA LEU A 303 -8.98 11.25 12.15
C LEU A 303 -8.79 11.47 13.65
N ARG A 304 -7.56 11.77 14.10
CA ARG A 304 -7.28 12.02 15.51
C ARG A 304 -7.85 13.37 15.99
N ARG A 305 -7.78 14.41 15.17
CA ARG A 305 -8.27 15.75 15.52
C ARG A 305 -9.79 15.82 15.61
N SER A 306 -10.52 15.09 14.75
CA SER A 306 -11.99 15.05 14.78
C SER A 306 -12.55 14.32 16.03
N LEU A 307 -11.75 13.42 16.64
CA LEU A 307 -12.14 12.69 17.85
C LEU A 307 -11.80 13.44 19.14
N GLU A 308 -10.85 14.39 19.11
CA GLU A 308 -10.47 15.20 20.27
C GLU A 308 -11.33 16.47 20.44
N HIS A 309 -12.09 16.88 19.41
CA HIS A 309 -12.92 18.10 19.41
C HIS A 309 -14.43 17.84 19.32
N GLY A 310 -14.86 16.59 19.42
CA GLY A 310 -16.28 16.19 19.42
C GLY A 310 -16.88 15.91 20.80
N GLY A 311 -16.35 16.53 21.83
CA GLY A 311 -16.83 16.42 23.20
C GLY A 311 -17.14 17.79 23.79
N ASP A 312 -18.27 18.40 23.39
CA ASP A 312 -19.06 19.36 24.14
C ASP A 312 -20.53 19.22 23.73
#